data_4549243fc6cbacf426c0cd2475513ffa
#
_entry.id   4549243fc6cbacf426c0cd2475513ffa
#
_cell.length_a   1.000
_cell.length_b   1.000
_cell.length_c   1.000
_cell.angle_alpha   90.00
_cell.angle_beta   90.00
_cell.angle_gamma   90.00
#
_symmetry.space_group_name_H-M   'P 1'
#
loop_
_entity.id
_entity.type
_entity.pdbx_description
1 polymer ?
#
loop_
_entity_poly.entity_id
_entity_poly.type
_entity_poly.pdbx_seq_one_letter_code
_entity_poly.pdbx_strand_id
1 'polypeptide(L)'
;HAGNYLDENGNLVNKYGFDAKHYYLKDNVKVENGNMVIKLKKETDKKVNINGTERKILYSSGAVHTRNTYNVKYGKIEMRAAMPEGIGTWPAFWMWPAGYSQVDGNANGEIDIVETYGDDMRRATGTLHVLKSDNTYETFDGDDYKLSKWPREKLTNFNTYAVEWDEKEIKWLFNNKVYKRFS
;
A
#
# COMPACT_ATOMS: atom_id res chain seq x y z
N HIS A 1 1.55 -3.67 2.00
CA HIS A 1 0.90 -4.95 1.97
C HIS A 1 1.57 -6.02 2.84
N ALA A 2 2.82 -6.29 2.61
CA ALA A 2 3.56 -7.37 3.26
C ALA A 2 4.26 -6.86 4.51
N GLY A 3 3.60 -6.88 5.65
CA GLY A 3 4.20 -6.48 6.91
C GLY A 3 3.64 -7.30 8.07
N ASN A 4 4.34 -7.27 9.17
CA ASN A 4 3.89 -7.89 10.39
C ASN A 4 3.06 -6.89 11.19
N TYR A 5 1.79 -7.19 11.42
CA TYR A 5 0.89 -6.42 12.27
C TYR A 5 0.84 -7.01 13.66
N LEU A 6 0.76 -6.17 14.66
CA LEU A 6 0.36 -6.57 16.00
C LEU A 6 -1.07 -6.07 16.23
N ASP A 7 -1.94 -6.95 16.72
CA ASP A 7 -3.28 -6.56 17.16
C ASP A 7 -3.22 -5.73 18.46
N GLU A 8 -4.36 -5.29 18.96
CA GLU A 8 -4.47 -4.51 20.20
C GLU A 8 -3.96 -5.24 21.44
N ASN A 9 -3.89 -6.58 21.39
CA ASN A 9 -3.37 -7.45 22.44
C ASN A 9 -1.88 -7.81 22.24
N GLY A 10 -1.24 -7.30 21.18
CA GLY A 10 0.14 -7.60 20.83
C GLY A 10 0.33 -8.95 20.13
N ASN A 11 -0.73 -9.60 19.66
CA ASN A 11 -0.60 -10.85 18.91
C ASN A 11 -0.18 -10.56 17.48
N LEU A 12 0.73 -11.39 16.98
CA LEU A 12 1.19 -11.30 15.60
C LEU A 12 0.08 -11.71 14.64
N VAL A 13 -0.25 -10.78 13.75
CA VAL A 13 -1.16 -11.01 12.63
C VAL A 13 -0.36 -10.88 11.34
N ASN A 14 0.23 -11.97 10.87
CA ASN A 14 0.85 -12.06 9.55
C ASN A 14 -0.01 -12.95 8.67
N LYS A 15 -0.99 -12.36 8.03
CA LYS A 15 -2.03 -13.09 7.29
C LYS A 15 -1.57 -13.65 5.95
N TYR A 16 -0.50 -13.12 5.38
CA TYR A 16 -0.15 -13.41 3.99
C TYR A 16 1.07 -14.30 3.83
N GLY A 17 1.70 -14.75 4.94
CA GLY A 17 2.84 -15.65 4.89
C GLY A 17 4.10 -15.07 4.22
N PHE A 18 4.10 -13.79 3.91
CA PHE A 18 5.29 -13.13 3.37
C PHE A 18 6.38 -13.05 4.42
N ASP A 19 7.63 -13.29 4.02
CA ASP A 19 8.81 -13.13 4.89
C ASP A 19 9.15 -11.64 5.09
N ALA A 20 8.17 -10.88 5.56
CA ALA A 20 8.33 -9.47 5.84
C ALA A 20 9.26 -9.26 7.05
N LYS A 21 10.29 -8.45 6.86
CA LYS A 21 11.30 -8.20 7.89
C LYS A 21 10.93 -7.06 8.83
N HIS A 22 9.84 -6.35 8.58
CA HIS A 22 9.43 -5.17 9.33
C HIS A 22 8.11 -5.38 10.08
N TYR A 23 7.96 -4.61 11.15
CA TYR A 23 6.74 -4.53 11.95
C TYR A 23 6.11 -3.14 11.82
N TYR A 24 4.79 -3.08 11.66
CA TYR A 24 4.06 -1.83 11.67
C TYR A 24 3.87 -1.36 13.11
N LEU A 25 4.43 -0.20 13.43
CA LEU A 25 4.35 0.41 14.75
C LEU A 25 3.69 1.78 14.66
N LYS A 26 2.83 2.08 15.61
CA LYS A 26 2.12 3.36 15.72
C LYS A 26 3.08 4.56 15.74
N ASP A 27 4.21 4.42 16.41
CA ASP A 27 5.22 5.50 16.53
C ASP A 27 5.90 5.87 15.22
N ASN A 28 5.75 5.05 14.18
CA ASN A 28 6.31 5.31 12.86
C ASN A 28 5.36 6.14 11.97
N VAL A 29 4.17 6.49 12.46
CA VAL A 29 3.23 7.36 11.78
C VAL A 29 3.06 8.64 12.59
N LYS A 30 3.31 9.78 11.97
CA LYS A 30 3.20 11.11 12.61
C LYS A 30 2.66 12.14 11.64
N VAL A 31 2.12 13.22 12.18
CA VAL A 31 1.84 14.43 11.42
C VAL A 31 2.96 15.43 11.71
N GLU A 32 3.73 15.77 10.68
CA GLU A 32 4.85 16.70 10.76
C GLU A 32 4.72 17.75 9.64
N ASN A 33 4.74 19.04 9.97
CA ASN A 33 4.64 20.16 9.00
C ASN A 33 3.44 20.04 8.04
N GLY A 34 2.28 19.64 8.56
CA GLY A 34 1.06 19.46 7.76
C GLY A 34 1.02 18.23 6.87
N ASN A 35 2.01 17.35 6.96
CA ASN A 35 2.05 16.10 6.20
C ASN A 35 1.94 14.89 7.14
N MET A 36 1.23 13.85 6.70
CA MET A 36 1.35 12.53 7.30
C MET A 36 2.67 11.91 6.86
N VAL A 37 3.50 11.53 7.83
CA VAL A 37 4.82 10.94 7.60
C VAL A 37 4.83 9.52 8.13
N ILE A 38 5.11 8.58 7.25
CA ILE A 38 5.33 7.16 7.58
C ILE A 38 6.82 6.88 7.47
N LYS A 39 7.44 6.45 8.59
CA LYS A 39 8.89 6.22 8.65
C LYS A 39 9.20 4.72 8.62
N LEU A 40 9.96 4.28 7.61
CA LEU A 40 10.63 2.99 7.64
C LEU A 40 12.00 3.17 8.33
N LYS A 41 12.29 2.35 9.31
CA LYS A 41 13.52 2.42 10.11
C LYS A 41 14.21 1.06 10.19
N LYS A 42 15.54 1.08 10.13
CA LYS A 42 16.36 -0.01 10.62
C LYS A 42 16.53 0.18 12.13
N GLU A 43 16.21 -0.83 12.89
CA GLU A 43 16.22 -0.80 14.35
C GLU A 43 17.47 -1.51 14.88
N THR A 44 18.13 -0.93 15.89
CA THR A 44 19.31 -1.52 16.52
C THR A 44 18.97 -2.33 17.78
N ASP A 45 18.12 -1.76 18.65
CA ASP A 45 17.75 -2.37 19.92
C ASP A 45 16.25 -2.32 20.24
N LYS A 46 15.43 -2.07 19.21
CA LYS A 46 13.98 -2.03 19.38
C LYS A 46 13.44 -3.41 19.72
N LYS A 47 12.71 -3.48 20.82
CA LYS A 47 11.98 -4.67 21.23
C LYS A 47 10.48 -4.39 21.19
N VAL A 48 9.72 -5.41 20.87
CA VAL A 48 8.26 -5.41 20.86
C VAL A 48 7.75 -6.68 21.50
N ASN A 49 6.61 -6.58 22.18
CA ASN A 49 5.93 -7.76 22.69
C ASN A 49 5.19 -8.42 21.53
N ILE A 50 5.48 -9.70 21.28
CA ILE A 50 4.87 -10.49 20.21
C ILE A 50 4.34 -11.77 20.85
N ASN A 51 3.03 -11.94 20.85
CA ASN A 51 2.36 -13.08 21.47
C ASN A 51 2.80 -13.30 22.94
N GLY A 52 2.89 -12.21 23.72
CA GLY A 52 3.31 -12.27 25.12
C GLY A 52 4.82 -12.38 25.35
N THR A 53 5.63 -12.43 24.31
CA THR A 53 7.09 -12.55 24.40
C THR A 53 7.78 -11.31 23.85
N GLU A 54 8.69 -10.72 24.61
CA GLU A 54 9.53 -9.61 24.15
C GLU A 54 10.54 -10.12 23.11
N ARG A 55 10.50 -9.55 21.90
CA ARG A 55 11.40 -9.90 20.79
C ARG A 55 12.06 -8.67 20.19
N LYS A 56 13.33 -8.78 19.86
CA LYS A 56 14.07 -7.77 19.11
C LYS A 56 13.63 -7.79 17.63
N ILE A 57 13.35 -6.62 17.07
CA ILE A 57 13.00 -6.46 15.66
C ILE A 57 14.11 -5.72 14.91
N LEU A 58 14.26 -6.00 13.62
CA LEU A 58 15.30 -5.41 12.78
C LEU A 58 14.82 -4.18 12.01
N TYR A 59 13.54 -4.15 11.66
CA TYR A 59 12.95 -3.06 10.92
C TYR A 59 11.56 -2.74 11.46
N SER A 60 11.23 -1.45 11.46
CA SER A 60 9.88 -0.98 11.75
C SER A 60 9.39 -0.03 10.66
N SER A 61 8.09 -0.03 10.41
CA SER A 61 7.41 0.86 9.48
C SER A 61 6.06 1.28 10.06
N GLY A 62 5.23 1.94 9.27
CA GLY A 62 3.88 2.32 9.64
C GLY A 62 2.88 1.98 8.55
N ALA A 63 1.63 1.79 8.96
CA ALA A 63 0.48 1.65 8.08
C ALA A 63 -0.70 2.43 8.65
N VAL A 64 -1.53 2.98 7.77
CA VAL A 64 -2.77 3.67 8.10
C VAL A 64 -3.89 3.10 7.24
N HIS A 65 -5.06 2.93 7.80
CA HIS A 65 -6.22 2.44 7.07
C HIS A 65 -7.52 3.06 7.59
N THR A 66 -8.55 3.02 6.75
CA THR A 66 -9.90 3.52 7.08
C THR A 66 -10.85 2.39 7.50
N ARG A 67 -10.33 1.21 7.83
CA ARG A 67 -11.15 0.06 8.22
C ARG A 67 -12.11 0.44 9.36
N ASN A 68 -13.38 0.11 9.19
CA ASN A 68 -14.48 0.39 10.14
C ASN A 68 -14.79 1.89 10.37
N THR A 69 -14.17 2.80 9.61
CA THR A 69 -14.43 4.23 9.76
C THR A 69 -14.94 4.87 8.48
N TYR A 70 -14.41 4.51 7.32
CA TYR A 70 -14.80 5.07 6.05
C TYR A 70 -14.64 4.06 4.91
N ASN A 71 -15.70 3.85 4.15
CA ASN A 71 -15.71 3.01 2.96
C ASN A 71 -16.14 3.84 1.76
N VAL A 72 -15.63 3.50 0.60
CA VAL A 72 -15.94 4.17 -0.66
C VAL A 72 -16.32 3.12 -1.71
N LYS A 73 -17.34 3.45 -2.50
CA LYS A 73 -17.68 2.74 -3.73
C LYS A 73 -17.84 3.79 -4.82
N TYR A 74 -17.00 3.69 -5.85
CA TYR A 74 -16.91 4.63 -6.96
C TYR A 74 -16.35 6.00 -6.57
N GLY A 75 -16.02 6.78 -7.60
CA GLY A 75 -15.49 8.12 -7.47
C GLY A 75 -13.98 8.21 -7.70
N LYS A 76 -13.41 9.35 -7.37
CA LYS A 76 -11.96 9.59 -7.44
C LYS A 76 -11.34 9.40 -6.06
N ILE A 77 -10.38 8.51 -5.97
CA ILE A 77 -9.58 8.29 -4.75
C ILE A 77 -8.14 8.72 -5.07
N GLU A 78 -7.65 9.71 -4.35
CA GLU A 78 -6.37 10.36 -4.65
C GLU A 78 -5.51 10.51 -3.40
N MET A 79 -4.21 10.31 -3.57
CA MET A 79 -3.18 10.63 -2.60
C MET A 79 -2.12 11.52 -3.23
N ARG A 80 -1.69 12.56 -2.52
CA ARG A 80 -0.50 13.35 -2.86
C ARG A 80 0.64 12.95 -1.94
N ALA A 81 1.67 12.34 -2.49
CA ALA A 81 2.79 11.80 -1.71
C ALA A 81 4.13 11.91 -2.42
N ALA A 82 5.20 11.90 -1.60
CA ALA A 82 6.57 11.63 -2.01
C ALA A 82 6.92 10.21 -1.56
N MET A 83 7.44 9.39 -2.49
CA MET A 83 7.77 8.00 -2.22
C MET A 83 9.21 7.85 -1.73
N PRO A 84 9.47 6.91 -0.81
CA PRO A 84 10.81 6.63 -0.33
C PRO A 84 11.65 5.97 -1.42
N GLU A 85 12.94 6.25 -1.44
CA GLU A 85 13.96 5.57 -2.21
C GLU A 85 14.75 4.62 -1.31
N GLY A 86 15.19 3.50 -1.85
CA GLY A 86 16.04 2.54 -1.14
C GLY A 86 15.62 1.09 -1.39
N ILE A 87 16.62 0.24 -1.63
CA ILE A 87 16.42 -1.19 -1.91
C ILE A 87 15.60 -1.85 -0.79
N GLY A 88 14.56 -2.56 -1.18
CA GLY A 88 13.65 -3.27 -0.27
C GLY A 88 12.51 -2.40 0.28
N THR A 89 12.40 -1.12 -0.10
CA THR A 89 11.19 -0.34 0.19
C THR A 89 10.09 -0.65 -0.83
N TRP A 90 8.87 -0.81 -0.33
CA TRP A 90 7.68 -1.10 -1.12
C TRP A 90 6.47 -0.36 -0.52
N PRO A 91 6.38 0.95 -0.71
CA PRO A 91 5.22 1.71 -0.31
C PRO A 91 4.06 1.46 -1.25
N ALA A 92 2.85 1.44 -0.70
CA ALA A 92 1.61 1.25 -1.43
C ALA A 92 0.49 2.15 -0.91
N PHE A 93 -0.38 2.56 -1.83
CA PHE A 93 -1.68 3.14 -1.55
C PHE A 93 -2.73 2.34 -2.32
N TRP A 94 -3.63 1.69 -1.61
CA TRP A 94 -4.47 0.62 -2.15
C TRP A 94 -5.80 0.50 -1.41
N MET A 95 -6.73 -0.20 -2.02
CA MET A 95 -8.05 -0.44 -1.48
C MET A 95 -8.33 -1.94 -1.34
N TRP A 96 -9.05 -2.27 -0.27
CA TRP A 96 -9.49 -3.62 0.04
C TRP A 96 -11.00 -3.64 0.29
N PRO A 97 -11.73 -4.70 -0.08
CA PRO A 97 -13.17 -4.78 0.12
C PRO A 97 -13.58 -4.58 1.58
N ALA A 98 -14.59 -3.73 1.80
CA ALA A 98 -15.19 -3.59 3.10
C ALA A 98 -15.90 -4.91 3.52
N GLY A 99 -15.81 -5.26 4.81
CA GLY A 99 -16.42 -6.48 5.30
C GLY A 99 -15.67 -7.76 4.94
N TYR A 100 -14.45 -7.64 4.38
CA TYR A 100 -13.62 -8.80 4.13
C TYR A 100 -13.38 -9.59 5.42
N SER A 101 -13.89 -10.79 5.46
CA SER A 101 -13.54 -11.82 6.42
C SER A 101 -12.75 -12.90 5.66
N GLN A 102 -11.56 -13.23 6.13
CA GLN A 102 -10.79 -14.36 5.57
C GLN A 102 -11.53 -15.71 5.71
N VAL A 103 -12.51 -15.74 6.61
CA VAL A 103 -13.30 -16.95 6.87
C VAL A 103 -14.32 -17.21 5.75
N ASP A 104 -14.78 -16.16 5.08
CA ASP A 104 -15.91 -16.26 4.15
C ASP A 104 -15.50 -16.36 2.68
N GLY A 105 -14.23 -16.18 2.36
CA GLY A 105 -13.74 -16.24 0.98
C GLY A 105 -14.33 -15.17 0.04
N ASN A 106 -15.01 -14.17 0.59
CA ASN A 106 -15.79 -13.17 -0.16
C ASN A 106 -15.01 -11.91 -0.51
N ALA A 107 -13.68 -11.97 -0.58
CA ALA A 107 -12.92 -10.86 -1.12
C ALA A 107 -13.11 -10.80 -2.63
N ASN A 108 -13.70 -9.74 -3.11
CA ASN A 108 -13.95 -9.56 -4.55
C ASN A 108 -12.77 -8.94 -5.29
N GLY A 109 -11.65 -8.69 -4.64
CA GLY A 109 -10.44 -8.17 -5.25
C GLY A 109 -9.74 -7.10 -4.44
N GLU A 110 -8.73 -6.47 -5.05
CA GLU A 110 -7.88 -5.42 -4.51
C GLU A 110 -7.59 -4.42 -5.62
N ILE A 111 -7.62 -3.13 -5.31
CA ILE A 111 -7.24 -2.07 -6.25
C ILE A 111 -6.02 -1.36 -5.67
N ASP A 112 -4.87 -1.56 -6.29
CA ASP A 112 -3.67 -0.82 -5.97
C ASP A 112 -3.64 0.46 -6.79
N ILE A 113 -3.83 1.58 -6.10
CA ILE A 113 -3.81 2.91 -6.73
C ILE A 113 -2.40 3.24 -7.15
N VAL A 114 -1.44 2.93 -6.29
CA VAL A 114 -0.02 3.00 -6.61
C VAL A 114 0.79 2.06 -5.72
N GLU A 115 1.74 1.40 -6.34
CA GLU A 115 2.88 0.76 -5.71
C GLU A 115 4.16 1.30 -6.34
N THR A 116 5.20 1.46 -5.53
CA THR A 116 6.54 1.78 -6.03
C THR A 116 7.57 0.89 -5.37
N TYR A 117 8.69 0.70 -6.04
CA TYR A 117 9.76 -0.17 -5.58
C TYR A 117 11.03 0.66 -5.47
N GLY A 118 11.63 0.69 -4.28
CA GLY A 118 12.75 1.57 -4.01
C GLY A 118 14.05 1.24 -4.76
N ASP A 119 14.10 0.10 -5.43
CA ASP A 119 15.17 -0.30 -6.36
C ASP A 119 14.87 0.11 -7.82
N ASP A 120 13.62 0.47 -8.15
CA ASP A 120 13.25 1.04 -9.45
C ASP A 120 12.36 2.29 -9.30
N MET A 121 13.01 3.41 -9.05
CA MET A 121 12.36 4.72 -8.87
C MET A 121 11.94 5.40 -10.20
N ARG A 122 11.80 4.64 -11.28
CA ARG A 122 11.44 5.16 -12.60
C ARG A 122 10.03 4.84 -13.02
N ARG A 123 9.29 4.08 -12.20
CA ARG A 123 7.92 3.67 -12.49
C ARG A 123 7.02 3.72 -11.27
N ALA A 124 5.74 3.95 -11.52
CA ALA A 124 4.66 3.78 -10.57
C ALA A 124 3.68 2.76 -11.15
N THR A 125 3.35 1.75 -10.39
CA THR A 125 2.50 0.62 -10.80
C THR A 125 1.11 0.76 -10.21
N GLY A 126 0.07 0.63 -11.03
CA GLY A 126 -1.30 0.45 -10.57
C GLY A 126 -1.77 -0.95 -10.93
N THR A 127 -2.45 -1.64 -10.04
CA THR A 127 -2.85 -3.04 -10.23
C THR A 127 -4.30 -3.27 -9.85
N LEU A 128 -4.96 -4.17 -10.55
CA LEU A 128 -6.26 -4.72 -10.15
C LEU A 128 -6.11 -6.21 -9.94
N HIS A 129 -6.46 -6.70 -8.75
CA HIS A 129 -6.58 -8.11 -8.46
C HIS A 129 -8.06 -8.46 -8.32
N VAL A 130 -8.52 -9.42 -9.09
CA VAL A 130 -9.91 -9.89 -9.06
C VAL A 130 -9.96 -11.32 -8.57
N LEU A 131 -10.76 -11.56 -7.53
CA LEU A 131 -11.04 -12.92 -7.08
C LEU A 131 -12.14 -13.51 -7.96
N LYS A 132 -11.83 -14.61 -8.62
CA LYS A 132 -12.78 -15.37 -9.44
C LYS A 132 -13.65 -16.29 -8.60
N SER A 133 -14.74 -16.77 -9.19
CA SER A 133 -15.67 -17.71 -8.55
C SER A 133 -15.06 -19.07 -8.17
N ASP A 134 -13.94 -19.42 -8.80
CA ASP A 134 -13.17 -20.63 -8.48
C ASP A 134 -12.11 -20.41 -7.37
N ASN A 135 -12.16 -19.25 -6.71
CA ASN A 135 -11.20 -18.79 -5.70
C ASN A 135 -9.77 -18.55 -6.23
N THR A 136 -9.59 -18.42 -7.53
CA THR A 136 -8.32 -17.98 -8.09
C THR A 136 -8.29 -16.46 -8.25
N TYR A 137 -7.09 -15.87 -8.17
CA TYR A 137 -6.89 -14.45 -8.46
C TYR A 137 -6.49 -14.27 -9.91
N GLU A 138 -7.12 -13.31 -10.57
CA GLU A 138 -6.64 -12.74 -11.82
C GLU A 138 -6.05 -11.37 -11.54
N THR A 139 -4.82 -11.15 -12.01
CA THR A 139 -4.08 -9.91 -11.79
C THR A 139 -3.96 -9.17 -13.11
N PHE A 140 -4.46 -7.94 -13.13
CA PHE A 140 -4.32 -7.02 -14.25
C PHE A 140 -3.26 -5.99 -13.90
N ASP A 141 -2.03 -6.36 -14.15
CA ASP A 141 -0.83 -5.52 -14.07
C ASP A 141 -0.44 -4.99 -15.46
N GLY A 142 0.75 -4.44 -15.63
CA GLY A 142 1.22 -3.84 -16.86
C GLY A 142 0.79 -2.37 -17.00
N ASP A 143 1.20 -1.75 -18.09
CA ASP A 143 0.99 -0.33 -18.39
C ASP A 143 1.39 0.59 -17.22
N ASP A 144 2.55 0.30 -16.60
CA ASP A 144 3.11 1.15 -15.56
C ASP A 144 3.35 2.58 -16.06
N TYR A 145 3.11 3.55 -15.20
CA TYR A 145 3.54 4.92 -15.48
C TYR A 145 5.06 4.99 -15.44
N LYS A 146 5.67 5.25 -16.61
CA LYS A 146 7.12 5.47 -16.74
C LYS A 146 7.42 6.96 -16.62
N LEU A 147 8.20 7.31 -15.61
CA LEU A 147 8.55 8.69 -15.33
C LEU A 147 9.28 9.36 -16.50
N SER A 148 8.85 10.59 -16.81
CA SER A 148 9.47 11.40 -17.86
C SER A 148 10.91 11.81 -17.49
N LYS A 149 11.76 11.82 -18.49
CA LYS A 149 13.12 12.38 -18.37
C LYS A 149 13.12 13.91 -18.59
N TRP A 150 12.16 14.44 -19.31
CA TRP A 150 12.05 15.85 -19.68
C TRP A 150 10.59 16.33 -19.76
N PRO A 151 10.08 17.16 -18.83
CA PRO A 151 10.76 17.55 -17.57
C PRO A 151 11.04 16.34 -16.68
N ARG A 152 12.09 16.42 -15.88
CA ARG A 152 12.52 15.29 -15.04
C ARG A 152 11.53 15.07 -13.89
N GLU A 153 10.76 14.00 -13.97
CA GLU A 153 9.91 13.53 -12.90
C GLU A 153 10.72 12.71 -11.89
N LYS A 154 10.34 12.78 -10.62
CA LYS A 154 10.93 11.98 -9.53
C LYS A 154 9.83 11.54 -8.58
N LEU A 155 9.81 10.27 -8.20
CA LEU A 155 8.89 9.76 -7.18
C LEU A 155 9.18 10.33 -5.79
N THR A 156 10.42 10.73 -5.53
CA THR A 156 10.82 11.40 -4.27
C THR A 156 10.28 12.83 -4.12
N ASN A 157 9.74 13.42 -5.18
CA ASN A 157 8.96 14.64 -5.11
C ASN A 157 7.51 14.31 -4.80
N PHE A 158 6.74 15.30 -4.33
CA PHE A 158 5.31 15.14 -4.20
C PHE A 158 4.63 15.03 -5.56
N ASN A 159 4.01 13.89 -5.81
CA ASN A 159 3.18 13.61 -6.98
C ASN A 159 1.77 13.22 -6.52
N THR A 160 0.78 13.35 -7.40
CA THR A 160 -0.56 12.83 -7.17
C THR A 160 -0.73 11.47 -7.83
N TYR A 161 -1.30 10.54 -7.09
CA TYR A 161 -1.62 9.19 -7.51
C TYR A 161 -3.10 8.97 -7.28
N ALA A 162 -3.84 8.56 -8.31
CA ALA A 162 -5.27 8.42 -8.19
C ALA A 162 -5.83 7.26 -9.01
N VAL A 163 -7.00 6.79 -8.60
CA VAL A 163 -7.94 6.08 -9.46
C VAL A 163 -9.23 6.87 -9.61
N GLU A 164 -9.81 6.83 -10.79
CA GLU A 164 -11.20 7.15 -11.05
C GLU A 164 -11.92 5.84 -11.34
N TRP A 165 -12.95 5.55 -10.57
CA TRP A 165 -13.64 4.28 -10.59
C TRP A 165 -15.15 4.50 -10.68
N ASP A 166 -15.80 3.86 -11.64
CA ASP A 166 -17.25 3.82 -11.81
C ASP A 166 -17.72 2.38 -12.14
N GLU A 167 -18.98 2.23 -12.57
CA GLU A 167 -19.58 0.93 -12.90
C GLU A 167 -18.99 0.27 -14.15
N LYS A 168 -18.27 1.02 -14.97
CA LYS A 168 -17.83 0.58 -16.30
C LYS A 168 -16.32 0.45 -16.41
N GLU A 169 -15.59 1.30 -15.70
CA GLU A 169 -14.14 1.34 -15.84
C GLU A 169 -13.42 1.78 -14.55
N ILE A 170 -12.15 1.42 -14.46
CA ILE A 170 -11.18 1.97 -13.52
C ILE A 170 -10.07 2.62 -14.34
N LYS A 171 -9.73 3.88 -14.01
CA LYS A 171 -8.61 4.62 -14.61
C LYS A 171 -7.58 4.90 -13.54
N TRP A 172 -6.31 4.65 -13.85
CA TRP A 172 -5.20 5.08 -13.01
C TRP A 172 -4.58 6.37 -13.55
N LEU A 173 -4.30 7.29 -12.62
CA LEU A 173 -3.77 8.61 -12.96
C LEU A 173 -2.48 8.90 -12.17
N PHE A 174 -1.51 9.48 -12.86
CA PHE A 174 -0.31 10.07 -12.29
C PHE A 174 -0.29 11.57 -12.65
N ASN A 175 -0.24 12.46 -11.65
CA ASN A 175 -0.30 13.92 -11.84
C ASN A 175 -1.45 14.34 -12.80
N ASN A 176 -2.64 13.79 -12.57
CA ASN A 176 -3.86 13.98 -13.36
C ASN A 176 -3.80 13.45 -14.80
N LYS A 177 -2.79 12.71 -15.17
CA LYS A 177 -2.66 12.06 -16.47
C LYS A 177 -3.11 10.60 -16.35
N VAL A 178 -4.14 10.20 -17.09
CA VAL A 178 -4.54 8.78 -17.21
C VAL A 178 -3.44 8.02 -17.93
N TYR A 179 -2.95 6.96 -17.33
CA TYR A 179 -1.93 6.09 -17.93
C TYR A 179 -2.38 4.64 -18.11
N LYS A 180 -3.43 4.22 -17.39
CA LYS A 180 -3.96 2.86 -17.46
C LYS A 180 -5.48 2.89 -17.32
N ARG A 181 -6.14 1.94 -17.97
CA ARG A 181 -7.60 1.71 -17.91
C ARG A 181 -7.90 0.22 -17.84
N PHE A 182 -8.97 -0.11 -17.14
CA PHE A 182 -9.61 -1.43 -17.15
C PHE A 182 -11.12 -1.23 -17.26
N SER A 183 -11.80 -1.94 -18.20
CA SER A 183 -13.23 -1.85 -18.49
C SER A 183 -13.81 -3.22 -18.86
#